data_03810dc6ffbab8d4d2c238871c053651
#
_entry.id   03810dc6ffbab8d4d2c238871c053651
#
_cell.length_a   1.000
_cell.length_b   1.000
_cell.length_c   1.000
_cell.angle_alpha   90.00
_cell.angle_beta   90.00
_cell.angle_gamma   90.00
#
_symmetry.space_group_name_H-M   'P 1'
#
loop_
_entity.id
_entity.type
_entity.pdbx_description
1 polymer ?
#
loop_
_entity_poly.entity_id
_entity_poly.type
_entity_poly.pdbx_seq_one_letter_code
_entity_poly.pdbx_strand_id
1 'polypeptide(L)'
;MEKFSDFITEAKDEPYKLLIISHDDPLDPNETGPLVRKNASEMGIDVYLAEFSGMYMEDKGKDQLVYSFPVNDKGQAELPGMKDGVEYDKPFKINPNNTLVMARGLGSTVKTGNLSWRVACINLEKQGYTVINSVRCNDICNDKWYNQIVFQQNDIRTPNTVLVRHSEGAEEAAERLGDKFPMILKTAVGSRGVGVIWVESLKSLNSIIQLLYREDEFVDILLQEYIKTDYDVRVIIAGGEILGAIKRPVVGDDFRSNVSQGSKPEEHELTELEAKESLKAA
;
A
#
# COMPACT_ATOMS: atom_id res chain seq x y z
N MET A 1 -3.26 -13.98 -16.26
CA MET A 1 -2.78 -12.60 -16.04
C MET A 1 -2.09 -12.21 -17.33
N GLU A 2 -2.67 -11.29 -18.08
CA GLU A 2 -2.02 -10.74 -19.25
C GLU A 2 -0.73 -10.05 -18.80
N LYS A 3 0.36 -10.30 -19.49
CA LYS A 3 1.65 -9.70 -19.16
C LYS A 3 1.59 -8.22 -19.54
N PHE A 4 2.24 -7.37 -18.75
CA PHE A 4 2.39 -5.93 -19.07
C PHE A 4 2.93 -5.72 -20.50
N SER A 5 3.76 -6.65 -21.00
CA SER A 5 4.22 -6.69 -22.39
C SER A 5 3.08 -6.84 -23.41
N ASP A 6 2.01 -7.56 -23.04
CA ASP A 6 0.89 -7.82 -23.96
C ASP A 6 0.00 -6.57 -24.06
N PHE A 7 -0.17 -5.84 -22.93
CA PHE A 7 -0.83 -4.54 -22.93
C PHE A 7 -0.10 -3.52 -23.84
N ILE A 8 1.23 -3.52 -23.85
CA ILE A 8 2.03 -2.63 -24.72
C ILE A 8 1.93 -3.00 -26.19
N THR A 9 1.70 -4.27 -26.54
CA THR A 9 1.67 -4.73 -27.93
C THR A 9 0.33 -4.58 -28.62
N GLU A 10 -0.79 -4.43 -27.90
CA GLU A 10 -2.14 -4.36 -28.46
C GLU A 10 -2.64 -2.95 -28.82
N ALA A 11 -2.06 -1.89 -28.24
CA ALA A 11 -2.45 -0.51 -28.54
C ALA A 11 -1.82 -0.04 -29.86
N LYS A 12 -2.54 -0.22 -30.94
CA LYS A 12 -1.97 0.01 -32.30
C LYS A 12 -2.01 1.44 -32.80
N ASP A 13 -2.79 2.37 -32.23
CA ASP A 13 -3.04 3.69 -32.86
C ASP A 13 -3.02 4.93 -31.94
N GLU A 14 -2.93 4.78 -30.62
CA GLU A 14 -2.86 5.93 -29.69
C GLU A 14 -1.67 5.78 -28.73
N PRO A 15 -0.99 6.89 -28.37
CA PRO A 15 0.11 6.83 -27.41
C PRO A 15 -0.39 6.37 -26.03
N TYR A 16 0.46 5.61 -25.33
CA TYR A 16 0.17 5.18 -23.96
C TYR A 16 0.09 6.36 -23.02
N LYS A 17 -0.82 6.22 -22.05
CA LYS A 17 -1.03 7.20 -20.99
C LYS A 17 -0.86 6.54 -19.64
N LEU A 18 -0.36 7.31 -18.68
CA LEU A 18 -0.29 6.92 -17.30
C LEU A 18 -1.01 7.95 -16.44
N LEU A 19 -2.08 7.53 -15.79
CA LEU A 19 -2.72 8.30 -14.73
C LEU A 19 -2.19 7.83 -13.38
N ILE A 20 -1.49 8.70 -12.67
CA ILE A 20 -1.06 8.45 -11.29
C ILE A 20 -2.03 9.18 -10.36
N ILE A 21 -2.65 8.44 -9.46
CA ILE A 21 -3.50 8.97 -8.40
C ILE A 21 -2.77 8.76 -7.07
N SER A 22 -2.40 9.81 -6.38
CA SER A 22 -1.55 9.75 -5.19
C SER A 22 -1.85 10.86 -4.19
N HIS A 23 -1.44 10.64 -2.93
CA HIS A 23 -1.29 11.68 -1.91
C HIS A 23 0.15 12.18 -1.79
N ASP A 24 1.04 11.71 -2.67
CA ASP A 24 2.43 12.12 -2.66
C ASP A 24 2.52 13.64 -2.92
N ASP A 25 3.47 14.32 -2.27
CA ASP A 25 3.76 15.71 -2.59
C ASP A 25 4.27 15.81 -4.03
N PRO A 26 3.56 16.46 -4.95
CA PRO A 26 3.92 16.49 -6.36
C PRO A 26 5.24 17.20 -6.65
N LEU A 27 5.78 17.95 -5.67
CA LEU A 27 7.07 18.65 -5.77
C LEU A 27 8.22 17.92 -5.10
N ASP A 28 7.97 16.95 -4.23
CA ASP A 28 9.07 16.16 -3.67
C ASP A 28 9.57 15.14 -4.69
N PRO A 29 10.75 15.35 -5.29
CA PRO A 29 11.29 14.43 -6.31
C PRO A 29 11.64 13.05 -5.75
N ASN A 30 11.64 12.88 -4.43
CA ASN A 30 11.89 11.60 -3.78
C ASN A 30 10.61 10.81 -3.51
N GLU A 31 9.46 11.43 -3.65
CA GLU A 31 8.17 10.74 -3.55
C GLU A 31 7.94 9.87 -4.80
N THR A 32 7.23 8.77 -4.61
CA THR A 32 7.09 7.76 -5.67
C THR A 32 6.29 8.27 -6.87
N GLY A 33 5.22 9.02 -6.65
CA GLY A 33 4.39 9.58 -7.73
C GLY A 33 5.18 10.49 -8.67
N PRO A 34 5.83 11.55 -8.16
CA PRO A 34 6.72 12.41 -8.93
C PRO A 34 7.86 11.66 -9.63
N LEU A 35 8.48 10.71 -8.94
CA LEU A 35 9.57 9.91 -9.50
C LEU A 35 9.10 9.04 -10.67
N VAL A 36 7.96 8.37 -10.54
CA VAL A 36 7.35 7.59 -11.64
C VAL A 36 6.94 8.51 -12.79
N ARG A 37 6.33 9.67 -12.49
CA ARG A 37 5.98 10.67 -13.53
C ARG A 37 7.20 11.08 -14.34
N LYS A 38 8.30 11.42 -13.68
CA LYS A 38 9.55 11.82 -14.33
C LYS A 38 10.03 10.72 -15.27
N ASN A 39 10.23 9.50 -14.76
CA ASN A 39 10.78 8.41 -15.56
C ASN A 39 9.86 8.02 -16.72
N ALA A 40 8.55 7.96 -16.52
CA ALA A 40 7.61 7.64 -17.58
C ALA A 40 7.57 8.73 -18.66
N SER A 41 7.67 10.01 -18.30
CA SER A 41 7.76 11.11 -19.26
C SER A 41 9.05 11.05 -20.08
N GLU A 42 10.18 10.67 -19.47
CA GLU A 42 11.45 10.46 -20.18
C GLU A 42 11.37 9.29 -21.17
N MET A 43 10.48 8.32 -20.94
CA MET A 43 10.16 7.22 -21.87
C MET A 43 9.17 7.63 -22.97
N GLY A 44 8.69 8.87 -22.99
CA GLY A 44 7.73 9.37 -23.97
C GLY A 44 6.26 9.00 -23.66
N ILE A 45 5.97 8.54 -22.46
CA ILE A 45 4.61 8.24 -22.00
C ILE A 45 3.94 9.55 -21.58
N ASP A 46 2.69 9.78 -22.01
CA ASP A 46 1.88 10.90 -21.56
C ASP A 46 1.39 10.62 -20.14
N VAL A 47 1.86 11.40 -19.16
CA VAL A 47 1.65 11.14 -17.73
C VAL A 47 0.91 12.29 -17.07
N TYR A 48 -0.12 11.93 -16.31
CA TYR A 48 -0.86 12.84 -15.46
C TYR A 48 -0.77 12.41 -14.00
N LEU A 49 -0.33 13.30 -13.13
CA LEU A 49 -0.30 13.09 -11.69
C LEU A 49 -1.46 13.87 -11.07
N ALA A 50 -2.43 13.14 -10.53
CA ALA A 50 -3.58 13.68 -9.85
C ALA A 50 -3.45 13.49 -8.33
N GLU A 51 -3.59 14.58 -7.61
CA GLU A 51 -3.67 14.57 -6.15
C GLU A 51 -5.11 14.26 -5.71
N PHE A 52 -5.28 13.41 -4.71
CA PHE A 52 -6.58 12.90 -4.29
C PHE A 52 -7.59 13.98 -3.89
N SER A 53 -7.14 14.99 -3.15
CA SER A 53 -8.05 16.01 -2.60
C SER A 53 -8.52 17.00 -3.65
N GLY A 54 -7.74 17.16 -4.71
CA GLY A 54 -7.99 18.12 -5.78
C GLY A 54 -8.56 17.51 -7.06
N MET A 55 -8.75 16.18 -7.11
CA MET A 55 -9.17 15.50 -8.33
C MET A 55 -10.68 15.24 -8.35
N TYR A 56 -11.27 15.33 -9.51
CA TYR A 56 -12.60 14.77 -9.79
C TYR A 56 -12.64 14.14 -11.19
N MET A 57 -13.62 13.27 -11.40
CA MET A 57 -13.79 12.55 -12.65
C MET A 57 -15.17 12.82 -13.21
N GLU A 58 -15.24 13.03 -14.52
CA GLU A 58 -16.48 13.15 -15.25
C GLU A 58 -16.67 11.91 -16.12
N ASP A 59 -17.77 11.16 -15.92
CA ASP A 59 -18.10 10.01 -16.73
C ASP A 59 -18.64 10.44 -18.09
N LYS A 60 -17.96 10.08 -19.15
CA LYS A 60 -18.35 10.32 -20.55
C LYS A 60 -18.50 8.99 -21.31
N GLY A 61 -19.13 8.02 -20.73
CA GLY A 61 -19.30 6.69 -21.29
C GLY A 61 -18.05 5.82 -21.12
N LYS A 62 -17.45 5.36 -22.24
CA LYS A 62 -16.19 4.57 -22.18
C LYS A 62 -14.96 5.45 -21.94
N ASP A 63 -15.02 6.69 -22.40
CA ASP A 63 -13.96 7.66 -22.16
C ASP A 63 -14.27 8.46 -20.91
N GLN A 64 -13.29 8.65 -20.07
CA GLN A 64 -13.43 9.48 -18.88
C GLN A 64 -12.51 10.69 -18.94
N LEU A 65 -12.96 11.78 -18.35
CA LEU A 65 -12.16 12.98 -18.16
C LEU A 65 -11.76 13.08 -16.69
N VAL A 66 -10.47 13.22 -16.47
CA VAL A 66 -9.90 13.43 -15.13
C VAL A 66 -9.44 14.88 -15.05
N TYR A 67 -9.83 15.53 -13.98
CA TYR A 67 -9.47 16.90 -13.68
C TYR A 67 -8.73 16.94 -12.35
N SER A 68 -7.77 17.85 -12.20
CA SER A 68 -7.22 18.20 -10.91
C SER A 68 -7.22 19.71 -10.73
N PHE A 69 -7.09 20.16 -9.49
CA PHE A 69 -6.83 21.57 -9.23
C PHE A 69 -5.42 21.92 -9.69
N PRO A 70 -5.23 23.17 -10.20
CA PRO A 70 -3.89 23.68 -10.51
C PRO A 70 -2.99 23.53 -9.28
N VAL A 71 -1.76 23.18 -9.54
CA VAL A 71 -0.71 23.13 -8.52
C VAL A 71 0.11 24.40 -8.66
N ASN A 72 0.27 25.15 -7.58
CA ASN A 72 1.09 26.36 -7.57
C ASN A 72 2.58 26.03 -7.71
N ASP A 73 3.44 27.04 -7.84
CA ASP A 73 4.89 26.88 -7.98
C ASP A 73 5.56 26.13 -6.81
N LYS A 74 4.83 25.97 -5.69
CA LYS A 74 5.25 25.18 -4.52
C LYS A 74 4.65 23.78 -4.49
N GLY A 75 3.89 23.37 -5.53
CA GLY A 75 3.25 22.08 -5.64
C GLY A 75 2.03 21.89 -4.74
N GLN A 76 1.53 22.95 -4.15
CA GLN A 76 0.33 22.89 -3.33
C GLN A 76 -0.90 23.04 -4.22
N ALA A 77 -1.86 22.13 -4.10
CA ALA A 77 -3.13 22.25 -4.78
C ALA A 77 -3.88 23.50 -4.28
N GLU A 78 -4.31 24.35 -5.19
CA GLU A 78 -5.19 25.47 -4.88
C GLU A 78 -6.62 24.96 -4.78
N LEU A 79 -7.11 24.75 -3.55
CA LEU A 79 -8.45 24.23 -3.30
C LEU A 79 -9.52 25.31 -3.55
N PRO A 80 -10.75 24.92 -3.98
CA PRO A 80 -11.86 25.84 -4.13
C PRO A 80 -12.15 26.60 -2.83
N GLY A 81 -12.32 27.91 -2.93
CA GLY A 81 -12.55 28.81 -1.79
C GLY A 81 -11.28 29.41 -1.18
N MET A 82 -10.09 29.00 -1.61
CA MET A 82 -8.83 29.65 -1.21
C MET A 82 -8.51 30.91 -2.02
N LYS A 83 -9.02 31.00 -3.25
CA LYS A 83 -8.94 32.20 -4.12
C LYS A 83 -10.18 32.28 -5.00
N ASP A 84 -10.60 33.48 -5.31
CA ASP A 84 -11.61 33.74 -6.34
C ASP A 84 -11.03 33.28 -7.72
N GLY A 85 -11.73 32.41 -8.40
CA GLY A 85 -11.42 32.03 -9.79
C GLY A 85 -10.38 30.95 -9.97
N VAL A 86 -10.40 29.91 -9.14
CA VAL A 86 -9.59 28.68 -9.41
C VAL A 86 -10.01 28.07 -10.74
N GLU A 87 -9.11 28.11 -11.72
CA GLU A 87 -9.27 27.37 -12.97
C GLU A 87 -8.80 25.94 -12.75
N TYR A 88 -9.59 24.99 -13.21
CA TYR A 88 -9.17 23.58 -13.26
C TYR A 88 -8.13 23.39 -14.36
N ASP A 89 -7.17 22.52 -14.13
CA ASP A 89 -6.28 22.07 -15.19
C ASP A 89 -7.06 21.52 -16.37
N LYS A 90 -6.40 21.49 -17.53
CA LYS A 90 -7.00 20.85 -18.70
C LYS A 90 -7.34 19.41 -18.38
N PRO A 91 -8.54 18.93 -18.76
CA PRO A 91 -8.91 17.56 -18.49
C PRO A 91 -7.96 16.58 -19.19
N PHE A 92 -7.54 15.56 -18.45
CA PHE A 92 -6.78 14.45 -18.97
C PHE A 92 -7.75 13.36 -19.41
N LYS A 93 -7.87 13.16 -20.72
CA LYS A 93 -8.75 12.14 -21.26
C LYS A 93 -8.09 10.78 -21.14
N ILE A 94 -8.77 9.84 -20.49
CA ILE A 94 -8.35 8.46 -20.31
C ILE A 94 -9.28 7.50 -21.07
N ASN A 95 -8.70 6.40 -21.53
CA ASN A 95 -9.39 5.35 -22.28
C ASN A 95 -8.83 3.98 -21.83
N PRO A 96 -9.65 2.94 -21.61
CA PRO A 96 -9.17 1.65 -21.09
C PRO A 96 -8.19 0.94 -22.03
N ASN A 97 -8.19 1.26 -23.35
CA ASN A 97 -7.31 0.60 -24.29
C ASN A 97 -5.87 1.12 -24.30
N ASN A 98 -5.63 2.33 -23.75
CA ASN A 98 -4.30 2.94 -23.78
C ASN A 98 -3.85 3.58 -22.47
N THR A 99 -4.70 3.56 -21.43
CA THR A 99 -4.40 4.21 -20.15
C THR A 99 -4.20 3.20 -19.04
N LEU A 100 -3.00 3.20 -18.44
CA LEU A 100 -2.71 2.53 -17.18
C LEU A 100 -3.02 3.48 -16.03
N VAL A 101 -3.71 3.00 -15.00
CA VAL A 101 -4.00 3.76 -13.79
C VAL A 101 -3.14 3.23 -12.65
N MET A 102 -2.28 4.06 -12.10
CA MET A 102 -1.50 3.76 -10.90
C MET A 102 -2.13 4.45 -9.69
N ALA A 103 -2.80 3.68 -8.85
CA ALA A 103 -3.45 4.19 -7.65
C ALA A 103 -2.57 3.91 -6.42
N ARG A 104 -2.12 4.97 -5.75
CA ARG A 104 -1.27 4.89 -4.56
C ARG A 104 -1.96 5.50 -3.35
N GLY A 105 -1.69 4.93 -2.17
CA GLY A 105 -2.20 5.48 -0.92
C GLY A 105 -3.71 5.25 -0.72
N LEU A 106 -4.31 4.27 -1.41
CA LEU A 106 -5.69 3.84 -1.17
C LEU A 106 -5.93 3.29 0.24
N GLY A 107 -4.93 3.33 1.08
CA GLY A 107 -4.86 2.85 2.47
C GLY A 107 -6.17 2.68 3.20
N SER A 108 -6.15 2.34 4.44
CA SER A 108 -7.34 2.07 5.27
C SER A 108 -8.44 3.13 5.08
N THR A 109 -9.31 2.86 4.14
CA THR A 109 -10.26 3.81 3.55
C THR A 109 -11.36 4.25 4.52
N VAL A 110 -11.64 3.46 5.54
CA VAL A 110 -12.75 3.73 6.47
C VAL A 110 -12.42 4.88 7.42
N LYS A 111 -11.17 4.95 7.89
CA LYS A 111 -10.74 6.02 8.82
C LYS A 111 -10.26 7.30 8.12
N THR A 112 -9.91 7.25 6.85
CA THR A 112 -9.28 8.36 6.12
C THR A 112 -10.20 9.09 5.14
N GLY A 113 -11.46 8.70 5.01
CA GLY A 113 -12.40 9.32 4.06
C GLY A 113 -12.15 8.96 2.58
N ASN A 114 -11.24 8.05 2.29
CA ASN A 114 -10.87 7.66 0.92
C ASN A 114 -11.83 6.67 0.24
N LEU A 115 -13.04 6.48 0.80
CA LEU A 115 -14.02 5.55 0.22
C LEU A 115 -14.42 5.94 -1.22
N SER A 116 -14.54 7.23 -1.50
CA SER A 116 -14.90 7.72 -2.84
C SER A 116 -13.85 7.35 -3.89
N TRP A 117 -12.57 7.39 -3.53
CA TRP A 117 -11.47 7.00 -4.43
C TRP A 117 -11.42 5.49 -4.66
N ARG A 118 -11.65 4.73 -3.63
CA ARG A 118 -11.76 3.28 -3.75
C ARG A 118 -12.90 2.91 -4.71
N VAL A 119 -14.05 3.57 -4.60
CA VAL A 119 -15.20 3.37 -5.50
C VAL A 119 -14.86 3.81 -6.92
N ALA A 120 -14.16 4.92 -7.10
CA ALA A 120 -13.69 5.35 -8.42
C ALA A 120 -12.76 4.32 -9.07
N CYS A 121 -11.79 3.79 -8.32
CA CYS A 121 -10.90 2.74 -8.83
C CYS A 121 -11.66 1.44 -9.17
N ILE A 122 -12.63 1.01 -8.35
CA ILE A 122 -13.51 -0.13 -8.66
C ILE A 122 -14.28 0.12 -9.96
N ASN A 123 -14.78 1.34 -10.16
CA ASN A 123 -15.50 1.69 -11.38
C ASN A 123 -14.58 1.63 -12.61
N LEU A 124 -13.36 2.15 -12.50
CA LEU A 124 -12.35 2.05 -13.56
C LEU A 124 -12.05 0.59 -13.91
N GLU A 125 -11.80 -0.27 -12.91
CA GLU A 125 -11.57 -1.71 -13.14
C GLU A 125 -12.76 -2.36 -13.87
N LYS A 126 -14.00 -2.04 -13.48
CA LYS A 126 -15.21 -2.55 -14.15
C LYS A 126 -15.38 -2.05 -15.57
N GLN A 127 -14.83 -0.90 -15.90
CA GLN A 127 -14.84 -0.34 -17.25
C GLN A 127 -13.69 -0.86 -18.11
N GLY A 128 -12.85 -1.76 -17.59
CA GLY A 128 -11.76 -2.40 -18.31
C GLY A 128 -10.41 -1.69 -18.21
N TYR A 129 -10.28 -0.67 -17.35
CA TYR A 129 -8.97 -0.06 -17.09
C TYR A 129 -8.08 -1.01 -16.29
N THR A 130 -6.83 -1.08 -16.64
CA THR A 130 -5.81 -1.71 -15.80
C THR A 130 -5.43 -0.76 -14.66
N VAL A 131 -5.80 -1.14 -13.43
CA VAL A 131 -5.46 -0.39 -12.21
C VAL A 131 -4.37 -1.14 -11.45
N ILE A 132 -3.23 -0.50 -11.19
CA ILE A 132 -2.12 -1.03 -10.41
C ILE A 132 -1.89 -0.19 -9.13
N ASN A 133 -1.81 -0.81 -7.96
CA ASN A 133 -2.25 -2.18 -7.71
C ASN A 133 -3.78 -2.21 -7.65
N SER A 134 -4.39 -3.33 -8.03
CA SER A 134 -5.85 -3.46 -8.04
C SER A 134 -6.45 -3.13 -6.67
N VAL A 135 -7.72 -2.72 -6.64
CA VAL A 135 -8.43 -2.44 -5.38
C VAL A 135 -8.41 -3.67 -4.47
N ARG A 136 -8.60 -4.87 -5.04
CA ARG A 136 -8.52 -6.12 -4.28
C ARG A 136 -7.13 -6.34 -3.67
N CYS A 137 -6.07 -6.09 -4.41
CA CYS A 137 -4.70 -6.17 -3.89
C CYS A 137 -4.49 -5.18 -2.74
N ASN A 138 -4.95 -3.95 -2.90
CA ASN A 138 -4.87 -2.94 -1.85
C ASN A 138 -5.65 -3.36 -0.59
N ASP A 139 -6.85 -3.92 -0.72
CA ASP A 139 -7.64 -4.42 0.42
C ASP A 139 -6.89 -5.52 1.19
N ILE A 140 -6.31 -6.49 0.47
CA ILE A 140 -5.52 -7.57 1.08
C ILE A 140 -4.29 -7.01 1.79
N CYS A 141 -3.53 -6.14 1.13
CA CYS A 141 -2.27 -5.63 1.66
C CYS A 141 -2.44 -4.64 2.82
N ASN A 142 -3.57 -3.94 2.90
CA ASN A 142 -3.85 -2.97 3.94
C ASN A 142 -4.32 -3.59 5.26
N ASP A 143 -4.84 -4.81 5.22
CA ASP A 143 -5.27 -5.56 6.40
C ASP A 143 -4.35 -6.76 6.62
N LYS A 144 -3.58 -6.73 7.73
CA LYS A 144 -2.61 -7.78 8.05
C LYS A 144 -3.25 -9.13 8.32
N TRP A 145 -4.50 -9.14 8.81
CA TRP A 145 -5.21 -10.40 9.01
C TRP A 145 -5.69 -11.00 7.68
N TYR A 146 -6.24 -10.17 6.79
CA TYR A 146 -6.61 -10.63 5.45
C TYR A 146 -5.40 -11.14 4.68
N ASN A 147 -4.28 -10.41 4.75
CA ASN A 147 -3.00 -10.83 4.16
C ASN A 147 -2.54 -12.18 4.70
N GLN A 148 -2.60 -12.38 6.03
CA GLN A 148 -2.27 -13.65 6.69
C GLN A 148 -3.12 -14.81 6.16
N ILE A 149 -4.44 -14.62 6.03
CA ILE A 149 -5.36 -15.63 5.51
C ILE A 149 -5.01 -15.99 4.06
N VAL A 150 -4.79 -14.99 3.20
CA VAL A 150 -4.44 -15.21 1.80
C VAL A 150 -3.13 -15.98 1.68
N PHE A 151 -2.13 -15.63 2.47
CA PHE A 151 -0.85 -16.34 2.48
C PHE A 151 -1.00 -17.81 2.92
N GLN A 152 -1.75 -18.07 3.98
CA GLN A 152 -2.03 -19.42 4.44
C GLN A 152 -2.78 -20.27 3.39
N GLN A 153 -3.79 -19.67 2.74
CA GLN A 153 -4.55 -20.34 1.67
C GLN A 153 -3.70 -20.70 0.44
N ASN A 154 -2.57 -20.04 0.28
CA ASN A 154 -1.62 -20.28 -0.82
C ASN A 154 -0.33 -20.95 -0.35
N ASP A 155 -0.31 -21.60 0.82
CA ASP A 155 0.87 -22.28 1.37
C ASP A 155 2.12 -21.41 1.43
N ILE A 156 1.95 -20.10 1.72
CA ILE A 156 3.05 -19.17 1.97
C ILE A 156 3.28 -19.15 3.48
N ARG A 157 4.52 -19.41 3.88
CA ARG A 157 4.88 -19.46 5.31
C ARG A 157 4.75 -18.09 5.96
N THR A 158 4.05 -18.06 7.08
CA THR A 158 3.87 -16.88 7.91
C THR A 158 4.11 -17.24 9.37
N PRO A 159 4.46 -16.28 10.23
CA PRO A 159 4.48 -16.51 11.67
C PRO A 159 3.09 -16.92 12.19
N ASN A 160 3.05 -17.77 13.21
CA ASN A 160 1.80 -18.13 13.87
C ASN A 160 1.13 -16.88 14.44
N THR A 161 -0.12 -16.69 14.09
CA THR A 161 -0.86 -15.45 14.41
C THR A 161 -2.28 -15.78 14.85
N VAL A 162 -2.76 -15.09 15.88
CA VAL A 162 -4.13 -15.16 16.38
C VAL A 162 -4.78 -13.78 16.32
N LEU A 163 -5.99 -13.70 15.77
CA LEU A 163 -6.81 -12.49 15.79
C LEU A 163 -7.53 -12.40 17.15
N VAL A 164 -7.39 -11.27 17.82
CA VAL A 164 -8.07 -10.95 19.09
C VAL A 164 -9.06 -9.84 18.82
N ARG A 165 -10.34 -10.07 19.17
CA ARG A 165 -11.45 -9.15 18.95
C ARG A 165 -12.07 -8.58 20.22
N HIS A 166 -11.56 -8.96 21.38
CA HIS A 166 -12.00 -8.48 22.68
C HIS A 166 -10.92 -8.69 23.76
N SER A 167 -10.96 -7.89 24.80
CA SER A 167 -9.92 -7.89 25.84
C SER A 167 -9.74 -9.25 26.54
N GLU A 168 -10.85 -9.98 26.71
CA GLU A 168 -10.87 -11.28 27.41
C GLU A 168 -10.23 -12.41 26.58
N GLY A 169 -10.04 -12.21 25.25
CA GLY A 169 -9.39 -13.18 24.38
C GLY A 169 -7.86 -13.19 24.43
N ALA A 170 -7.25 -12.31 25.21
CA ALA A 170 -5.79 -12.16 25.25
C ALA A 170 -5.07 -13.40 25.77
N GLU A 171 -5.59 -13.98 26.87
CA GLU A 171 -4.99 -15.15 27.51
C GLU A 171 -5.09 -16.38 26.60
N GLU A 172 -6.28 -16.63 26.05
CA GLU A 172 -6.47 -17.73 25.10
C GLU A 172 -5.62 -17.58 23.84
N ALA A 173 -5.45 -16.36 23.33
CA ALA A 173 -4.58 -16.11 22.19
C ALA A 173 -3.11 -16.42 22.49
N ALA A 174 -2.63 -16.07 23.67
CA ALA A 174 -1.28 -16.40 24.11
C ALA A 174 -1.10 -17.91 24.30
N GLU A 175 -2.07 -18.60 24.92
CA GLU A 175 -2.07 -20.05 25.08
C GLU A 175 -2.02 -20.77 23.70
N ARG A 176 -2.81 -20.31 22.74
CA ARG A 176 -2.79 -20.87 21.37
C ARG A 176 -1.44 -20.69 20.65
N LEU A 177 -0.66 -19.70 21.04
CA LEU A 177 0.72 -19.50 20.61
C LEU A 177 1.75 -20.18 21.50
N GLY A 178 1.27 -21.00 22.48
CA GLY A 178 2.09 -21.82 23.38
C GLY A 178 2.74 -21.02 24.52
N ASP A 179 2.22 -19.88 24.89
CA ASP A 179 2.70 -18.98 25.95
C ASP A 179 4.18 -18.60 25.82
N LYS A 180 4.69 -18.61 24.60
CA LYS A 180 6.09 -18.32 24.31
C LYS A 180 6.33 -16.83 24.12
N PHE A 181 6.65 -16.16 25.20
CA PHE A 181 7.06 -14.76 25.16
C PHE A 181 8.57 -14.63 24.81
N PRO A 182 9.01 -13.51 24.18
CA PRO A 182 8.17 -12.39 23.77
C PRO A 182 7.27 -12.70 22.57
N MET A 183 6.16 -11.98 22.47
CA MET A 183 5.25 -11.99 21.34
C MET A 183 5.16 -10.61 20.71
N ILE A 184 4.65 -10.52 19.49
CA ILE A 184 4.41 -9.26 18.79
C ILE A 184 2.90 -9.01 18.72
N LEU A 185 2.47 -7.89 19.25
CA LEU A 185 1.11 -7.39 19.07
C LEU A 185 1.07 -6.38 17.95
N LYS A 186 0.10 -6.49 17.06
CA LYS A 186 -0.09 -5.57 15.93
C LYS A 186 -1.57 -5.22 15.80
N THR A 187 -1.88 -3.98 15.41
CA THR A 187 -3.21 -3.66 14.89
C THR A 187 -3.35 -4.22 13.47
N ALA A 188 -4.53 -4.75 13.13
CA ALA A 188 -4.78 -5.32 11.80
C ALA A 188 -4.51 -4.30 10.69
N VAL A 189 -4.92 -3.05 10.91
CA VAL A 189 -4.69 -1.92 10.02
C VAL A 189 -3.61 -1.01 10.60
N GLY A 190 -2.72 -0.52 9.75
CA GLY A 190 -1.62 0.38 10.13
C GLY A 190 -0.36 0.12 9.32
N SER A 191 0.53 1.12 9.26
CA SER A 191 1.75 1.09 8.46
C SER A 191 2.96 1.69 9.19
N ARG A 192 4.14 1.58 8.59
CA ARG A 192 5.40 2.20 9.04
C ARG A 192 5.83 1.78 10.46
N GLY A 193 5.41 0.61 10.94
CA GLY A 193 5.74 0.12 12.29
C GLY A 193 4.91 0.75 13.40
N VAL A 194 3.98 1.65 13.09
CA VAL A 194 3.02 2.19 14.07
C VAL A 194 2.02 1.09 14.42
N GLY A 195 1.73 0.93 15.71
CA GLY A 195 0.83 -0.13 16.21
C GLY A 195 1.48 -1.52 16.24
N VAL A 196 2.81 -1.62 16.22
CA VAL A 196 3.56 -2.86 16.45
C VAL A 196 4.24 -2.77 17.82
N ILE A 197 3.88 -3.65 18.72
CA ILE A 197 4.28 -3.61 20.14
C ILE A 197 4.94 -4.92 20.53
N TRP A 198 6.06 -4.81 21.23
CA TRP A 198 6.76 -5.89 21.87
C TRP A 198 6.06 -6.25 23.19
N VAL A 199 5.74 -7.53 23.37
CA VAL A 199 5.02 -8.03 24.54
C VAL A 199 5.87 -9.08 25.24
N GLU A 200 6.29 -8.79 26.45
CA GLU A 200 7.22 -9.62 27.21
C GLU A 200 6.54 -10.65 28.12
N SER A 201 5.28 -10.45 28.44
CA SER A 201 4.54 -11.30 29.37
C SER A 201 3.04 -11.18 29.20
N LEU A 202 2.30 -12.15 29.72
CA LEU A 202 0.83 -12.11 29.75
C LEU A 202 0.31 -10.88 30.51
N LYS A 203 1.01 -10.45 31.58
CA LYS A 203 0.62 -9.24 32.33
C LYS A 203 0.72 -7.98 31.48
N SER A 204 1.81 -7.83 30.70
CA SER A 204 1.96 -6.69 29.80
C SER A 204 0.96 -6.77 28.64
N LEU A 205 0.69 -7.97 28.11
CA LEU A 205 -0.34 -8.21 27.09
C LEU A 205 -1.71 -7.69 27.54
N ASN A 206 -2.17 -8.13 28.71
CA ASN A 206 -3.45 -7.72 29.26
C ASN A 206 -3.56 -6.21 29.45
N SER A 207 -2.50 -5.56 29.95
CA SER A 207 -2.49 -4.10 30.14
C SER A 207 -2.57 -3.34 28.82
N ILE A 208 -1.86 -3.80 27.79
CA ILE A 208 -1.85 -3.18 26.45
C ILE A 208 -3.22 -3.36 25.78
N ILE A 209 -3.79 -4.56 25.84
CA ILE A 209 -5.09 -4.86 25.22
C ILE A 209 -6.20 -4.04 25.88
N GLN A 210 -6.22 -3.95 27.21
CA GLN A 210 -7.19 -3.10 27.92
C GLN A 210 -7.08 -1.63 27.50
N LEU A 211 -5.87 -1.11 27.32
CA LEU A 211 -5.68 0.25 26.86
C LEU A 211 -6.22 0.44 25.43
N LEU A 212 -5.88 -0.47 24.50
CA LEU A 212 -6.30 -0.37 23.10
C LEU A 212 -7.82 -0.44 22.95
N TYR A 213 -8.49 -1.36 23.66
CA TYR A 213 -9.95 -1.47 23.62
C TYR A 213 -10.67 -0.33 24.34
N ARG A 214 -10.02 0.33 25.27
CA ARG A 214 -10.58 1.56 25.88
C ARG A 214 -10.60 2.73 24.88
N GLU A 215 -9.58 2.81 24.00
CA GLU A 215 -9.47 3.87 23.00
C GLU A 215 -10.34 3.58 21.75
N ASP A 216 -10.45 2.31 21.35
CA ASP A 216 -11.24 1.87 20.18
C ASP A 216 -11.78 0.45 20.44
N GLU A 217 -13.07 0.35 20.77
CA GLU A 217 -13.73 -0.95 21.07
C GLU A 217 -13.83 -1.88 19.84
N PHE A 218 -13.61 -1.35 18.63
CA PHE A 218 -13.66 -2.10 17.39
C PHE A 218 -12.27 -2.41 16.81
N VAL A 219 -11.21 -2.16 17.57
CA VAL A 219 -9.85 -2.43 17.09
C VAL A 219 -9.63 -3.94 16.92
N ASP A 220 -9.16 -4.32 15.74
CA ASP A 220 -8.70 -5.68 15.48
C ASP A 220 -7.22 -5.80 15.82
N ILE A 221 -6.90 -6.72 16.72
CA ILE A 221 -5.56 -6.94 17.23
C ILE A 221 -5.07 -8.31 16.79
N LEU A 222 -3.84 -8.37 16.27
CA LEU A 222 -3.13 -9.59 15.97
C LEU A 222 -2.08 -9.83 17.05
N LEU A 223 -2.14 -10.99 17.70
CA LEU A 223 -1.06 -11.51 18.52
C LEU A 223 -0.28 -12.54 17.69
N GLN A 224 1.04 -12.37 17.61
CA GLN A 224 1.89 -13.14 16.71
C GLN A 224 3.14 -13.61 17.44
N GLU A 225 3.60 -14.84 17.15
CA GLU A 225 4.90 -15.29 17.61
C GLU A 225 6.03 -14.37 17.15
N TYR A 226 7.03 -14.20 18.00
CA TYR A 226 8.22 -13.44 17.62
C TYR A 226 9.21 -14.35 16.90
N ILE A 227 9.56 -13.96 15.67
CA ILE A 227 10.65 -14.58 14.91
C ILE A 227 11.90 -13.72 15.08
N LYS A 228 12.91 -14.24 15.79
CA LYS A 228 14.17 -13.52 15.94
C LYS A 228 14.89 -13.46 14.59
N THR A 229 15.22 -12.25 14.17
CA THR A 229 15.99 -12.00 12.94
C THR A 229 16.88 -10.77 13.13
N ASP A 230 18.00 -10.74 12.45
CA ASP A 230 18.90 -9.59 12.44
C ASP A 230 18.61 -8.62 11.29
N TYR A 231 17.76 -9.02 10.35
CA TYR A 231 17.33 -8.21 9.20
C TYR A 231 16.04 -8.74 8.60
N ASP A 232 15.40 -7.92 7.78
CA ASP A 232 14.41 -8.37 6.80
C ASP A 232 14.87 -8.07 5.36
N VAL A 233 14.21 -8.73 4.39
CA VAL A 233 14.44 -8.50 2.97
C VAL A 233 13.18 -7.94 2.34
N ARG A 234 13.29 -6.80 1.67
CA ARG A 234 12.21 -6.23 0.87
C ARG A 234 12.49 -6.50 -0.60
N VAL A 235 11.61 -7.24 -1.24
CA VAL A 235 11.67 -7.54 -2.67
C VAL A 235 10.66 -6.68 -3.43
N ILE A 236 11.09 -6.14 -4.56
CA ILE A 236 10.24 -5.35 -5.46
C ILE A 236 9.96 -6.20 -6.68
N ILE A 237 8.67 -6.41 -6.95
CA ILE A 237 8.19 -7.25 -8.05
C ILE A 237 7.22 -6.42 -8.88
N ALA A 238 7.36 -6.48 -10.19
CA ALA A 238 6.39 -5.91 -11.13
C ALA A 238 6.27 -6.80 -12.37
N GLY A 239 5.05 -6.99 -12.86
CA GLY A 239 4.79 -7.83 -14.03
C GLY A 239 5.19 -9.30 -13.87
N GLY A 240 5.27 -9.81 -12.63
CA GLY A 240 5.74 -11.16 -12.34
C GLY A 240 7.26 -11.33 -12.35
N GLU A 241 8.02 -10.23 -12.43
CA GLU A 241 9.48 -10.23 -12.42
C GLU A 241 10.04 -9.51 -11.20
N ILE A 242 11.13 -10.02 -10.64
CA ILE A 242 11.85 -9.39 -9.54
C ILE A 242 12.70 -8.25 -10.12
N LEU A 243 12.41 -7.03 -9.70
CA LEU A 243 13.16 -5.84 -10.11
C LEU A 243 14.37 -5.56 -9.23
N GLY A 244 14.35 -6.02 -7.98
CA GLY A 244 15.44 -5.87 -7.05
C GLY A 244 15.04 -6.22 -5.64
N ALA A 245 16.02 -6.30 -4.74
CA ALA A 245 15.82 -6.56 -3.34
C ALA A 245 16.77 -5.73 -2.47
N ILE A 246 16.30 -5.34 -1.30
CA ILE A 246 17.08 -4.66 -0.28
C ILE A 246 16.98 -5.40 1.05
N LYS A 247 18.10 -5.52 1.72
CA LYS A 247 18.20 -5.97 3.11
C LYS A 247 18.10 -4.77 4.03
N ARG A 248 17.26 -4.89 5.07
CA ARG A 248 17.10 -3.84 6.09
C ARG A 248 17.50 -4.40 7.44
N PRO A 249 18.71 -4.06 7.94
CA PRO A 249 19.17 -4.56 9.24
C PRO A 249 18.33 -3.99 10.38
N VAL A 250 18.17 -4.79 11.43
CA VAL A 250 17.67 -4.33 12.73
C VAL A 250 18.75 -3.47 13.38
N VAL A 251 18.40 -2.31 13.92
CA VAL A 251 19.35 -1.35 14.47
C VAL A 251 19.13 -1.14 15.97
N GLY A 252 20.19 -1.31 16.74
CA GLY A 252 20.17 -1.10 18.19
C GLY A 252 19.30 -2.13 18.93
N ASP A 253 18.54 -1.67 19.92
CA ASP A 253 17.66 -2.49 20.75
C ASP A 253 16.24 -2.57 20.18
N ASP A 254 15.96 -1.98 19.01
CA ASP A 254 14.65 -2.10 18.36
C ASP A 254 14.55 -3.45 17.66
N PHE A 255 13.42 -4.12 17.79
CA PHE A 255 13.13 -5.37 17.10
C PHE A 255 12.61 -5.16 15.66
N ARG A 256 12.41 -3.91 15.26
CA ARG A 256 11.89 -3.52 13.93
C ARG A 256 13.02 -3.16 12.99
N SER A 257 12.91 -3.55 11.74
CA SER A 257 13.86 -3.30 10.65
C SER A 257 13.46 -2.15 9.72
N ASN A 258 12.42 -1.38 10.07
CA ASN A 258 11.90 -0.32 9.20
C ASN A 258 12.91 0.82 9.01
N VAL A 259 13.04 1.34 7.78
CA VAL A 259 13.88 2.51 7.47
C VAL A 259 13.46 3.73 8.29
N SER A 260 12.16 3.90 8.56
CA SER A 260 11.64 4.95 9.45
C SER A 260 12.15 4.86 10.89
N GLN A 261 12.75 3.74 11.28
CA GLN A 261 13.36 3.50 12.59
C GLN A 261 14.91 3.56 12.53
N GLY A 262 15.46 4.09 11.44
CA GLY A 262 16.92 4.32 11.29
C GLY A 262 17.69 3.21 10.60
N SER A 263 17.03 2.16 10.11
CA SER A 263 17.69 1.12 9.30
C SER A 263 18.26 1.73 8.02
N LYS A 264 19.50 1.37 7.68
CA LYS A 264 20.13 1.71 6.40
C LYS A 264 20.00 0.52 5.48
N PRO A 265 19.20 0.63 4.39
CA PRO A 265 19.03 -0.46 3.46
C PRO A 265 20.32 -0.71 2.68
N GLU A 266 20.58 -1.99 2.40
CA GLU A 266 21.69 -2.47 1.58
C GLU A 266 21.12 -3.29 0.42
N GLU A 267 21.77 -3.28 -0.74
CA GLU A 267 21.42 -4.17 -1.84
C GLU A 267 21.54 -5.64 -1.40
N HIS A 268 20.63 -6.48 -1.84
CA HIS A 268 20.58 -7.88 -1.45
C HIS A 268 20.41 -8.78 -2.68
N GLU A 269 21.32 -9.74 -2.82
CA GLU A 269 21.18 -10.82 -3.78
C GLU A 269 20.29 -11.91 -3.17
N LEU A 270 19.14 -12.16 -3.81
CA LEU A 270 18.18 -13.16 -3.31
C LEU A 270 18.72 -14.58 -3.48
N THR A 271 18.53 -15.39 -2.46
CA THR A 271 18.64 -16.83 -2.61
C THR A 271 17.50 -17.37 -3.49
N GLU A 272 17.67 -18.58 -4.05
CA GLU A 272 16.61 -19.22 -4.84
C GLU A 272 15.30 -19.36 -4.05
N LEU A 273 15.39 -19.63 -2.75
CA LEU A 273 14.22 -19.76 -1.88
C LEU A 273 13.52 -18.41 -1.69
N GLU A 274 14.27 -17.35 -1.40
CA GLU A 274 13.71 -15.99 -1.25
C GLU A 274 13.03 -15.53 -2.54
N ALA A 275 13.67 -15.74 -3.68
CA ALA A 275 13.10 -15.40 -4.99
C ALA A 275 11.79 -16.16 -5.24
N LYS A 276 11.80 -17.48 -5.03
CA LYS A 276 10.63 -18.33 -5.21
C LYS A 276 9.46 -17.95 -4.30
N GLU A 277 9.71 -17.76 -3.00
CA GLU A 277 8.67 -17.38 -2.04
C GLU A 277 8.13 -15.98 -2.31
N SER A 278 9.01 -15.05 -2.74
CA SER A 278 8.60 -13.69 -3.09
C SER A 278 7.71 -13.65 -4.34
N LEU A 279 8.07 -14.39 -5.39
CA LEU A 279 7.23 -14.50 -6.60
C LEU A 279 5.91 -15.21 -6.32
N LYS A 280 5.87 -16.15 -5.38
CA LYS A 280 4.65 -16.83 -4.97
C LYS A 280 3.71 -15.89 -4.21
N ALA A 281 4.27 -14.92 -3.46
CA ALA A 281 3.51 -13.97 -2.65
C ALA A 281 2.97 -12.78 -3.44
N ALA A 282 3.53 -12.49 -4.60
CA ALA A 282 3.12 -11.41 -5.50
C ALA A 282 2.05 -11.87 -6.49
#